data_e0f384587e72e7831e71a13c739cd281
#
_entry.id   e0f384587e72e7831e71a13c739cd281
#
_cell.length_a   1.000
_cell.length_b   1.000
_cell.length_c   1.000
_cell.angle_alpha   90.00
_cell.angle_beta   90.00
_cell.angle_gamma   90.00
#
_symmetry.space_group_name_H-M   'P 1'
#
loop_
_entity.id
_entity.type
_entity.pdbx_description
1 polymer ?
#
loop_
_entity_poly.entity_id
_entity_poly.type
_entity_poly.pdbx_seq_one_letter_code
_entity_poly.pdbx_strand_id
1 'polypeptide(L)'
;KDVHMIIPESMESYYQETGRAGRDGLPSKAILLVHPSDKDRLENQFLRHLPDSKYVKQFYKKLCNYLQIAYGEGKGGDYKLNFKSFCDVYQFHPKKVQNCFGILEREGVLELQYIHETITHLKIKCSPVEAIERVTQGDDVARIIQFLMRNYEEIFSKENQINLEKIVDLLGLDFDEIKKQLSLMVKENIIEYQQSNTDIKLYWKLPREDNYTLNPFLKRTKAHNKLKANKIKFMLDYAFEEFKCKRNKILLYFGEKK
;
A
#
# COMPACT_ATOMS: atom_id res chain seq x y z
N LYS A 1 13.44 11.56 -32.52
CA LYS A 1 11.98 11.44 -32.33
C LYS A 1 11.70 10.91 -30.96
N ASP A 2 10.78 11.54 -30.25
CA ASP A 2 10.24 11.05 -28.98
C ASP A 2 8.73 10.78 -29.16
N VAL A 3 8.26 9.61 -28.68
CA VAL A 3 6.87 9.17 -28.87
C VAL A 3 6.28 8.81 -27.52
N HIS A 4 5.28 9.59 -27.10
CA HIS A 4 4.52 9.33 -25.88
C HIS A 4 3.26 8.56 -26.21
N MET A 5 3.15 7.36 -25.69
CA MET A 5 1.98 6.47 -25.84
C MET A 5 0.96 6.66 -24.70
N ILE A 6 1.33 7.42 -23.67
CA ILE A 6 0.50 7.69 -22.48
C ILE A 6 0.58 9.20 -22.22
N ILE A 7 -0.57 9.81 -21.94
CA ILE A 7 -0.62 11.24 -21.59
C ILE A 7 0.00 11.39 -20.18
N PRO A 8 1.06 12.21 -20.00
CA PRO A 8 1.65 12.50 -18.70
C PRO A 8 0.68 13.23 -17.77
N GLU A 9 0.91 13.13 -16.45
CA GLU A 9 0.04 13.75 -15.45
C GLU A 9 0.12 15.30 -15.40
N SER A 10 1.15 15.88 -16.01
CA SER A 10 1.36 17.33 -16.01
C SER A 10 2.15 17.80 -17.23
N MET A 11 2.02 19.08 -17.54
CA MET A 11 2.80 19.74 -18.60
C MET A 11 4.30 19.76 -18.28
N GLU A 12 4.65 19.87 -17.00
CA GLU A 12 6.05 19.83 -16.55
C GLU A 12 6.70 18.49 -16.86
N SER A 13 6.00 17.37 -16.53
CA SER A 13 6.48 16.02 -16.86
C SER A 13 6.62 15.84 -18.36
N TYR A 14 5.61 16.25 -19.13
CA TYR A 14 5.64 16.20 -20.59
C TYR A 14 6.83 16.99 -21.16
N TYR A 15 7.04 18.22 -20.70
CA TYR A 15 8.14 19.08 -21.15
C TYR A 15 9.52 18.50 -20.83
N GLN A 16 9.69 17.93 -19.62
CA GLN A 16 10.94 17.27 -19.23
C GLN A 16 11.24 16.03 -20.07
N GLU A 17 10.23 15.25 -20.40
CA GLU A 17 10.37 14.05 -21.22
C GLU A 17 10.68 14.43 -22.68
N THR A 18 9.91 15.34 -23.27
CA THR A 18 10.13 15.81 -24.65
C THR A 18 11.43 16.57 -24.83
N GLY A 19 11.92 17.25 -23.79
CA GLY A 19 13.21 17.95 -23.79
C GLY A 19 14.43 17.02 -23.83
N ARG A 20 14.22 15.70 -23.78
CA ARG A 20 15.29 14.72 -24.02
C ARG A 20 15.56 14.49 -25.51
N ALA A 21 14.58 14.80 -26.36
CA ALA A 21 14.77 14.75 -27.80
C ALA A 21 15.58 15.97 -28.31
N GLY A 22 16.48 15.74 -29.22
CA GLY A 22 17.28 16.84 -29.86
C GLY A 22 18.43 17.38 -29.00
N ARG A 23 18.94 16.62 -28.02
CA ARG A 23 20.13 16.99 -27.23
C ARG A 23 21.41 17.12 -28.06
N ASP A 24 21.40 16.52 -29.24
CA ASP A 24 22.45 16.62 -30.26
C ASP A 24 22.42 17.90 -31.07
N GLY A 25 21.47 18.83 -30.78
CA GLY A 25 21.26 20.07 -31.51
C GLY A 25 20.53 19.90 -32.85
N LEU A 26 20.12 18.67 -33.19
CA LEU A 26 19.39 18.41 -34.44
C LEU A 26 17.88 18.60 -34.27
N PRO A 27 17.17 18.99 -35.37
CA PRO A 27 15.72 19.09 -35.34
C PRO A 27 15.05 17.79 -34.87
N SER A 28 14.24 17.85 -33.84
CA SER A 28 13.56 16.70 -33.28
C SER A 28 12.03 16.91 -33.27
N LYS A 29 11.29 15.81 -33.20
CA LYS A 29 9.83 15.80 -33.09
C LYS A 29 9.41 15.02 -31.88
N ALA A 30 8.58 15.66 -31.04
CA ALA A 30 7.83 14.97 -29.98
C ALA A 30 6.41 14.66 -30.48
N ILE A 31 6.00 13.44 -30.36
CA ILE A 31 4.68 12.94 -30.81
C ILE A 31 3.93 12.43 -29.58
N LEU A 32 2.76 13.00 -29.33
CA LEU A 32 1.84 12.51 -28.30
C LEU A 32 0.69 11.78 -28.98
N LEU A 33 0.58 10.48 -28.75
CA LEU A 33 -0.55 9.67 -29.23
C LEU A 33 -1.67 9.80 -28.21
N VAL A 34 -2.87 10.13 -28.70
CA VAL A 34 -4.06 10.30 -27.85
C VAL A 34 -5.23 9.49 -28.37
N HIS A 35 -6.01 8.94 -27.46
CA HIS A 35 -7.26 8.26 -27.75
C HIS A 35 -8.37 8.86 -26.85
N PRO A 36 -9.64 8.96 -27.30
CA PRO A 36 -10.73 9.53 -26.50
C PRO A 36 -10.85 8.94 -25.09
N SER A 37 -10.58 7.66 -24.92
CA SER A 37 -10.60 6.98 -23.60
C SER A 37 -9.51 7.44 -22.64
N ASP A 38 -8.47 8.12 -23.11
CA ASP A 38 -7.37 8.57 -22.25
C ASP A 38 -7.83 9.64 -21.25
N LYS A 39 -8.87 10.41 -21.59
CA LYS A 39 -9.46 11.37 -20.68
C LYS A 39 -9.99 10.68 -19.43
N ASP A 40 -10.86 9.69 -19.60
CA ASP A 40 -11.44 8.94 -18.48
C ASP A 40 -10.36 8.16 -17.72
N ARG A 41 -9.37 7.64 -18.43
CA ARG A 41 -8.24 6.94 -17.84
C ARG A 41 -7.43 7.86 -16.92
N LEU A 42 -7.07 9.06 -17.36
CA LEU A 42 -6.32 10.03 -16.55
C LEU A 42 -7.13 10.50 -15.34
N GLU A 43 -8.40 10.85 -15.54
CA GLU A 43 -9.30 11.26 -14.46
C GLU A 43 -9.45 10.13 -13.42
N ASN A 44 -9.67 8.90 -13.85
CA ASN A 44 -9.76 7.74 -12.98
C ASN A 44 -8.46 7.45 -12.22
N GLN A 45 -7.32 7.59 -12.90
CA GLN A 45 -6.03 7.30 -12.30
C GLN A 45 -5.61 8.33 -11.25
N PHE A 46 -5.82 9.62 -11.51
CA PHE A 46 -5.22 10.70 -10.73
C PHE A 46 -6.22 11.53 -9.92
N LEU A 47 -7.49 11.65 -10.34
CA LEU A 47 -8.47 12.54 -9.70
C LEU A 47 -9.53 11.82 -8.89
N ARG A 48 -10.07 10.73 -9.41
CA ARG A 48 -11.20 10.02 -8.79
C ARG A 48 -10.92 9.55 -7.37
N HIS A 49 -9.66 9.27 -7.06
CA HIS A 49 -9.24 8.75 -5.78
C HIS A 49 -8.58 9.80 -4.86
N LEU A 50 -8.63 11.08 -5.24
CA LEU A 50 -8.18 12.15 -4.34
C LEU A 50 -9.16 12.26 -3.17
N PRO A 51 -8.70 12.13 -1.92
CA PRO A 51 -9.57 12.25 -0.76
C PRO A 51 -9.85 13.72 -0.46
N ASP A 52 -11.10 14.05 -0.18
CA ASP A 52 -11.47 15.36 0.35
C ASP A 52 -11.15 15.46 1.85
N SER A 53 -11.29 16.66 2.40
CA SER A 53 -10.97 16.91 3.82
C SER A 53 -11.83 16.08 4.78
N LYS A 54 -13.08 15.79 4.42
CA LYS A 54 -14.00 14.97 5.23
C LYS A 54 -13.51 13.51 5.26
N TYR A 55 -13.12 12.98 4.11
CA TYR A 55 -12.60 11.63 3.98
C TYR A 55 -11.27 11.47 4.75
N VAL A 56 -10.34 12.45 4.65
CA VAL A 56 -9.07 12.41 5.40
C VAL A 56 -9.31 12.38 6.91
N LYS A 57 -10.26 13.18 7.43
CA LYS A 57 -10.65 13.15 8.85
C LYS A 57 -11.21 11.80 9.26
N GLN A 58 -12.12 11.26 8.47
CA GLN A 58 -12.71 9.95 8.73
C GLN A 58 -11.65 8.84 8.72
N PHE A 59 -10.79 8.84 7.72
CA PHE A 59 -9.68 7.90 7.60
C PHE A 59 -8.76 7.96 8.83
N TYR A 60 -8.30 9.15 9.23
CA TYR A 60 -7.41 9.34 10.37
C TYR A 60 -8.03 8.80 11.67
N LYS A 61 -9.28 9.17 11.95
CA LYS A 61 -10.00 8.70 13.13
C LYS A 61 -10.12 7.17 13.14
N LYS A 62 -10.44 6.56 11.99
CA LYS A 62 -10.56 5.11 11.86
C LYS A 62 -9.20 4.41 11.96
N LEU A 63 -8.14 5.02 11.43
CA LEU A 63 -6.77 4.52 11.55
C LEU A 63 -6.31 4.51 13.02
N CYS A 64 -6.50 5.62 13.75
CA CYS A 64 -6.18 5.68 15.17
C CYS A 64 -6.97 4.63 15.99
N ASN A 65 -8.24 4.44 15.67
CA ASN A 65 -9.07 3.44 16.36
C ASN A 65 -8.62 2.00 16.05
N TYR A 66 -8.26 1.72 14.81
CA TYR A 66 -7.76 0.39 14.40
C TYR A 66 -6.43 0.06 15.09
N LEU A 67 -5.55 1.04 15.22
CA LEU A 67 -4.26 0.91 15.89
C LEU A 67 -4.36 1.10 17.41
N GLN A 68 -5.56 1.30 17.97
CA GLN A 68 -5.81 1.51 19.39
C GLN A 68 -5.01 2.68 20.00
N ILE A 69 -4.76 3.72 19.21
CA ILE A 69 -4.08 4.92 19.68
C ILE A 69 -5.09 5.80 20.44
N ALA A 70 -4.86 6.03 21.72
CA ALA A 70 -5.71 6.89 22.52
C ALA A 70 -5.51 8.39 22.20
N TYR A 71 -6.50 9.24 22.57
CA TYR A 71 -6.39 10.67 22.39
C TYR A 71 -5.23 11.24 23.23
N GLY A 72 -4.41 12.08 22.64
CA GLY A 72 -3.19 12.63 23.27
C GLY A 72 -1.96 11.71 23.15
N GLU A 73 -2.12 10.47 22.73
CA GLU A 73 -1.05 9.48 22.63
C GLU A 73 -0.55 9.27 21.19
N GLY A 74 0.31 8.31 21.00
CA GLY A 74 0.81 7.84 19.70
C GLY A 74 2.18 8.36 19.34
N LYS A 75 2.59 9.56 19.77
CA LYS A 75 3.87 10.15 19.42
C LYS A 75 5.05 9.25 19.80
N GLY A 76 5.90 8.93 18.82
CA GLY A 76 7.06 8.04 18.97
C GLY A 76 6.71 6.55 18.94
N GLY A 77 5.43 6.19 18.73
CA GLY A 77 4.98 4.82 18.67
C GLY A 77 5.19 4.18 17.30
N ASP A 78 5.56 2.90 17.33
CA ASP A 78 5.63 2.01 16.16
C ASP A 78 4.38 1.14 16.09
N TYR A 79 3.72 1.13 14.94
CA TYR A 79 2.50 0.37 14.72
C TYR A 79 2.63 -0.50 13.48
N LYS A 80 1.99 -1.66 13.48
CA LYS A 80 1.92 -2.56 12.34
C LYS A 80 0.49 -2.60 11.80
N LEU A 81 0.34 -2.54 10.48
CA LEU A 81 -0.96 -2.52 9.82
C LEU A 81 -1.00 -3.59 8.72
N ASN A 82 -2.09 -4.34 8.65
CA ASN A 82 -2.48 -5.06 7.46
C ASN A 82 -3.38 -4.13 6.62
N PHE A 83 -2.85 -3.68 5.49
CA PHE A 83 -3.53 -2.70 4.64
C PHE A 83 -4.88 -3.20 4.10
N LYS A 84 -4.90 -4.45 3.63
CA LYS A 84 -6.11 -5.07 3.09
C LYS A 84 -7.17 -5.21 4.20
N SER A 85 -6.79 -5.78 5.34
CA SER A 85 -7.70 -5.95 6.48
C SER A 85 -8.28 -4.62 6.96
N PHE A 86 -7.45 -3.58 7.05
CA PHE A 86 -7.91 -2.23 7.40
C PHE A 86 -8.94 -1.68 6.41
N CYS A 87 -8.67 -1.82 5.09
CA CYS A 87 -9.60 -1.40 4.06
C CYS A 87 -10.93 -2.16 4.14
N ASP A 88 -10.88 -3.47 4.35
CA ASP A 88 -12.05 -4.36 4.41
C ASP A 88 -12.92 -4.05 5.64
N VAL A 89 -12.30 -3.88 6.82
CA VAL A 89 -13.02 -3.56 8.08
C VAL A 89 -13.83 -2.27 7.97
N TYR A 90 -13.26 -1.24 7.33
CA TYR A 90 -13.93 0.06 7.24
C TYR A 90 -14.57 0.34 5.88
N GLN A 91 -14.58 -0.63 4.97
CA GLN A 91 -15.11 -0.51 3.61
C GLN A 91 -14.49 0.67 2.85
N PHE A 92 -13.18 0.86 3.04
CA PHE A 92 -12.44 1.91 2.38
C PHE A 92 -11.92 1.48 1.01
N HIS A 93 -11.95 2.41 0.06
CA HIS A 93 -11.33 2.19 -1.25
C HIS A 93 -9.80 2.24 -1.16
N PRO A 94 -9.04 1.17 -1.53
CA PRO A 94 -7.60 1.07 -1.32
C PRO A 94 -6.79 2.27 -1.85
N LYS A 95 -7.05 2.71 -3.09
CA LYS A 95 -6.35 3.88 -3.67
C LYS A 95 -6.60 5.18 -2.90
N LYS A 96 -7.81 5.40 -2.36
CA LYS A 96 -8.07 6.58 -1.51
C LYS A 96 -7.32 6.49 -0.19
N VAL A 97 -7.21 5.29 0.40
CA VAL A 97 -6.43 5.05 1.62
C VAL A 97 -4.94 5.32 1.38
N GLN A 98 -4.37 4.82 0.28
CA GLN A 98 -2.98 5.12 -0.10
C GLN A 98 -2.74 6.62 -0.23
N ASN A 99 -3.64 7.36 -0.87
CA ASN A 99 -3.56 8.81 -0.97
C ASN A 99 -3.67 9.50 0.41
N CYS A 100 -4.50 8.99 1.32
CA CYS A 100 -4.58 9.51 2.69
C CYS A 100 -3.27 9.29 3.46
N PHE A 101 -2.66 8.11 3.35
CA PHE A 101 -1.35 7.85 3.93
C PHE A 101 -0.29 8.83 3.39
N GLY A 102 -0.21 9.01 2.08
CA GLY A 102 0.71 9.99 1.47
C GLY A 102 0.47 11.43 1.94
N ILE A 103 -0.78 11.81 2.27
CA ILE A 103 -1.08 13.10 2.88
C ILE A 103 -0.51 13.16 4.30
N LEU A 104 -0.78 12.16 5.15
CA LEU A 104 -0.31 12.16 6.54
C LEU A 104 1.22 12.14 6.62
N GLU A 105 1.89 11.41 5.74
CA GLU A 105 3.34 11.35 5.66
C GLU A 105 3.95 12.70 5.24
N ARG A 106 3.44 13.30 4.16
CA ARG A 106 3.87 14.63 3.68
C ARG A 106 3.68 15.73 4.72
N GLU A 107 2.61 15.64 5.51
CA GLU A 107 2.32 16.60 6.59
C GLU A 107 3.04 16.28 7.90
N GLY A 108 3.88 15.24 7.92
CA GLY A 108 4.72 14.88 9.06
C GLY A 108 3.94 14.29 10.24
N VAL A 109 2.75 13.76 10.03
CA VAL A 109 1.96 13.09 11.08
C VAL A 109 2.52 11.73 11.42
N LEU A 110 2.95 10.99 10.39
CA LEU A 110 3.54 9.65 10.50
C LEU A 110 4.56 9.42 9.39
N GLU A 111 5.36 8.38 9.51
CA GLU A 111 6.21 7.81 8.46
C GLU A 111 5.71 6.42 8.11
N LEU A 112 5.83 6.06 6.83
CA LEU A 112 5.43 4.77 6.29
C LEU A 112 6.66 3.96 5.90
N GLN A 113 6.69 2.71 6.32
CA GLN A 113 7.60 1.72 5.80
C GLN A 113 6.78 0.54 5.26
N TYR A 114 6.89 0.28 3.96
CA TYR A 114 6.29 -0.91 3.37
C TYR A 114 7.15 -2.11 3.71
N ILE A 115 6.54 -3.11 4.30
CA ILE A 115 7.18 -4.37 4.72
C ILE A 115 6.32 -5.52 4.23
N HIS A 116 6.97 -6.68 4.02
CA HIS A 116 6.26 -7.92 3.72
C HIS A 116 6.58 -8.92 4.82
N GLU A 117 5.98 -8.70 6.00
CA GLU A 117 6.11 -9.65 7.11
C GLU A 117 4.85 -10.51 7.19
N THR A 118 5.02 -11.78 6.98
CA THR A 118 4.00 -12.77 7.29
C THR A 118 4.27 -13.34 8.68
N ILE A 119 3.45 -12.94 9.64
CA ILE A 119 3.53 -13.46 11.00
C ILE A 119 2.54 -14.61 11.13
N THR A 120 3.05 -15.78 11.47
CA THR A 120 2.26 -16.98 11.67
C THR A 120 2.20 -17.27 13.17
N HIS A 121 1.01 -17.34 13.72
CA HIS A 121 0.75 -17.81 15.07
C HIS A 121 0.16 -19.21 15.00
N LEU A 122 0.67 -20.12 15.83
CA LEU A 122 0.23 -21.50 15.86
C LEU A 122 0.26 -22.05 17.28
N LYS A 123 -0.73 -22.88 17.58
CA LYS A 123 -0.85 -23.67 18.82
C LYS A 123 -1.28 -25.08 18.46
N ILE A 124 -0.71 -26.09 19.12
CA ILE A 124 -1.17 -27.48 18.99
C ILE A 124 -2.39 -27.66 19.92
N LYS A 125 -3.51 -28.15 19.37
CA LYS A 125 -4.78 -28.36 20.09
C LYS A 125 -4.97 -29.75 20.59
N CYS A 126 -4.44 -30.77 19.90
CA CYS A 126 -4.50 -32.14 20.35
C CYS A 126 -3.64 -32.34 21.61
N SER A 127 -3.90 -33.38 22.36
CA SER A 127 -3.10 -33.69 23.54
C SER A 127 -1.66 -34.07 23.18
N PRO A 128 -0.70 -33.93 24.13
CA PRO A 128 0.68 -34.36 23.88
C PRO A 128 0.80 -35.84 23.49
N VAL A 129 -0.08 -36.70 24.00
CA VAL A 129 -0.10 -38.13 23.69
C VAL A 129 -0.51 -38.36 22.24
N GLU A 130 -1.61 -37.73 21.81
CA GLU A 130 -2.07 -37.78 20.39
C GLU A 130 -1.05 -37.22 19.43
N ALA A 131 -0.35 -36.11 19.80
CA ALA A 131 0.71 -35.54 19.01
C ALA A 131 1.88 -36.50 18.81
N ILE A 132 2.30 -37.20 19.88
CA ILE A 132 3.37 -38.21 19.82
C ILE A 132 2.93 -39.41 18.94
N GLU A 133 1.72 -39.90 19.09
CA GLU A 133 1.18 -40.97 18.24
C GLU A 133 1.15 -40.51 16.76
N ARG A 134 0.75 -39.24 16.47
CA ARG A 134 0.73 -38.72 15.13
C ARG A 134 2.13 -38.62 14.50
N VAL A 135 3.16 -38.32 15.30
CA VAL A 135 4.57 -38.28 14.86
C VAL A 135 5.06 -39.65 14.38
N THR A 136 4.54 -40.75 14.92
CA THR A 136 4.94 -42.12 14.50
C THR A 136 4.56 -42.46 13.07
N GLN A 137 3.63 -41.73 12.45
CA GLN A 137 3.20 -41.98 11.07
C GLN A 137 4.25 -41.59 10.02
N GLY A 138 5.19 -40.68 10.35
CA GLY A 138 6.37 -40.37 9.54
C GLY A 138 6.10 -39.54 8.26
N ASP A 139 4.88 -39.06 8.06
CA ASP A 139 4.51 -38.20 6.95
C ASP A 139 4.91 -36.73 7.20
N ASP A 140 4.62 -35.81 6.27
CA ASP A 140 4.99 -34.40 6.38
C ASP A 140 4.29 -33.70 7.57
N VAL A 141 3.05 -34.06 7.88
CA VAL A 141 2.33 -33.59 9.07
C VAL A 141 3.06 -34.02 10.35
N ALA A 142 3.49 -35.27 10.43
CA ALA A 142 4.28 -35.80 11.55
C ALA A 142 5.58 -35.02 11.73
N ARG A 143 6.29 -34.73 10.64
CA ARG A 143 7.53 -33.95 10.66
C ARG A 143 7.29 -32.50 11.11
N ILE A 144 6.19 -31.88 10.69
CA ILE A 144 5.79 -30.53 11.17
C ILE A 144 5.52 -30.56 12.67
N ILE A 145 4.71 -31.49 13.16
CA ILE A 145 4.41 -31.62 14.59
C ILE A 145 5.69 -31.82 15.40
N GLN A 146 6.57 -32.71 14.96
CA GLN A 146 7.84 -32.97 15.62
C GLN A 146 8.71 -31.72 15.68
N PHE A 147 8.79 -30.95 14.59
CA PHE A 147 9.50 -29.67 14.55
C PHE A 147 8.92 -28.67 15.54
N LEU A 148 7.60 -28.51 15.57
CA LEU A 148 6.91 -27.57 16.48
C LEU A 148 7.19 -27.93 17.94
N MET A 149 7.07 -29.20 18.31
CA MET A 149 7.33 -29.67 19.68
C MET A 149 8.77 -29.47 20.14
N ARG A 150 9.75 -29.54 19.21
CA ARG A 150 11.17 -29.40 19.54
C ARG A 150 11.65 -27.94 19.64
N ASN A 151 11.00 -27.04 18.90
CA ASN A 151 11.52 -25.67 18.72
C ASN A 151 10.69 -24.60 19.44
N TYR A 152 9.48 -24.92 19.91
CA TYR A 152 8.61 -23.95 20.53
C TYR A 152 8.12 -24.44 21.90
N GLU A 153 8.53 -23.72 22.94
CA GLU A 153 8.10 -23.99 24.30
C GLU A 153 6.60 -23.74 24.48
N GLU A 154 5.95 -24.53 25.31
CA GLU A 154 4.52 -24.39 25.62
C GLU A 154 3.58 -24.36 24.40
N ILE A 155 3.96 -24.97 23.27
CA ILE A 155 3.20 -24.98 22.02
C ILE A 155 1.79 -25.58 22.18
N PHE A 156 1.55 -26.37 23.21
CA PHE A 156 0.24 -26.95 23.57
C PHE A 156 -0.62 -26.00 24.42
N SER A 157 -0.02 -25.06 25.14
CA SER A 157 -0.72 -24.20 26.10
C SER A 157 -0.96 -22.80 25.57
N LYS A 158 -0.02 -22.24 24.81
CA LYS A 158 -0.12 -20.89 24.27
C LYS A 158 0.19 -20.84 22.78
N GLU A 159 -0.29 -19.79 22.13
CA GLU A 159 0.08 -19.47 20.76
C GLU A 159 1.55 -19.03 20.69
N ASN A 160 2.28 -19.56 19.72
CA ASN A 160 3.65 -19.21 19.43
C ASN A 160 3.76 -18.58 18.04
N GLN A 161 4.61 -17.58 17.91
CA GLN A 161 4.98 -17.04 16.60
C GLN A 161 5.94 -18.01 15.91
N ILE A 162 5.51 -18.56 14.78
CA ILE A 162 6.24 -19.59 14.03
C ILE A 162 6.91 -18.96 12.81
N ASN A 163 8.19 -19.31 12.59
CA ASN A 163 8.87 -19.02 11.34
C ASN A 163 8.63 -20.16 10.34
N LEU A 164 7.81 -19.89 9.32
CA LEU A 164 7.49 -20.88 8.29
C LEU A 164 8.69 -21.21 7.39
N GLU A 165 9.64 -20.27 7.17
CA GLU A 165 10.85 -20.51 6.38
C GLU A 165 11.66 -21.67 6.96
N LYS A 166 11.79 -21.75 8.28
CA LYS A 166 12.47 -22.87 8.95
C LYS A 166 11.78 -24.22 8.72
N ILE A 167 10.46 -24.22 8.53
CA ILE A 167 9.72 -25.45 8.20
C ILE A 167 9.94 -25.81 6.73
N VAL A 168 9.93 -24.82 5.84
CA VAL A 168 10.28 -24.98 4.42
C VAL A 168 11.66 -25.63 4.27
N ASP A 169 12.68 -25.06 4.93
CA ASP A 169 14.07 -25.54 4.88
C ASP A 169 14.19 -26.98 5.43
N LEU A 170 13.49 -27.27 6.52
CA LEU A 170 13.52 -28.61 7.15
C LEU A 170 12.89 -29.69 6.29
N LEU A 171 11.74 -29.38 5.68
CA LEU A 171 10.94 -30.37 4.93
C LEU A 171 11.35 -30.45 3.47
N GLY A 172 11.98 -29.41 2.91
CA GLY A 172 12.26 -29.26 1.49
C GLY A 172 11.00 -29.12 0.63
N LEU A 173 9.88 -28.68 1.23
CA LEU A 173 8.61 -28.39 0.57
C LEU A 173 8.52 -26.91 0.26
N ASP A 174 7.74 -26.55 -0.75
CA ASP A 174 7.46 -25.13 -1.02
C ASP A 174 6.43 -24.53 -0.04
N PHE A 175 6.33 -23.21 -0.05
CA PHE A 175 5.42 -22.47 0.84
C PHE A 175 3.95 -22.85 0.68
N ASP A 176 3.51 -23.13 -0.54
CA ASP A 176 2.11 -23.44 -0.84
C ASP A 176 1.74 -24.84 -0.34
N GLU A 177 2.66 -25.80 -0.46
CA GLU A 177 2.47 -27.14 0.08
C GLU A 177 2.43 -27.12 1.62
N ILE A 178 3.30 -26.33 2.29
CA ILE A 178 3.26 -26.17 3.75
C ILE A 178 1.93 -25.55 4.19
N LYS A 179 1.45 -24.51 3.52
CA LYS A 179 0.13 -23.92 3.81
C LYS A 179 -0.99 -24.92 3.66
N LYS A 180 -0.91 -25.78 2.66
CA LYS A 180 -1.88 -26.87 2.45
C LYS A 180 -1.86 -27.86 3.60
N GLN A 181 -0.67 -28.30 4.03
CA GLN A 181 -0.53 -29.19 5.19
C GLN A 181 -1.06 -28.55 6.48
N LEU A 182 -0.72 -27.29 6.77
CA LEU A 182 -1.27 -26.56 7.91
C LEU A 182 -2.79 -26.43 7.84
N SER A 183 -3.35 -26.22 6.66
CA SER A 183 -4.81 -26.15 6.46
C SER A 183 -5.48 -27.51 6.73
N LEU A 184 -4.85 -28.62 6.37
CA LEU A 184 -5.32 -29.97 6.72
C LEU A 184 -5.27 -30.19 8.22
N MET A 185 -4.18 -29.84 8.88
CA MET A 185 -4.04 -29.95 10.34
C MET A 185 -5.09 -29.14 11.12
N VAL A 186 -5.48 -27.96 10.59
CA VAL A 186 -6.60 -27.17 11.15
C VAL A 186 -7.93 -27.92 11.01
N LYS A 187 -8.21 -28.49 9.81
CA LYS A 187 -9.43 -29.27 9.56
C LYS A 187 -9.53 -30.50 10.45
N GLU A 188 -8.40 -31.14 10.72
CA GLU A 188 -8.29 -32.31 11.61
C GLU A 188 -8.25 -31.91 13.10
N ASN A 189 -8.40 -30.63 13.42
CA ASN A 189 -8.36 -30.06 14.76
C ASN A 189 -7.05 -30.37 15.54
N ILE A 190 -5.95 -30.59 14.81
CA ILE A 190 -4.62 -30.83 15.37
C ILE A 190 -3.99 -29.54 15.85
N ILE A 191 -4.16 -28.45 15.09
CA ILE A 191 -3.60 -27.14 15.38
C ILE A 191 -4.65 -26.04 15.31
N GLU A 192 -4.39 -24.95 16.01
CA GLU A 192 -4.96 -23.63 15.75
C GLU A 192 -3.89 -22.80 15.06
N TYR A 193 -4.27 -22.22 13.92
CA TYR A 193 -3.34 -21.53 13.04
C TYR A 193 -3.93 -20.21 12.59
N GLN A 194 -3.20 -19.14 12.82
CA GLN A 194 -3.54 -17.80 12.37
C GLN A 194 -2.36 -17.18 11.62
N GLN A 195 -2.62 -16.66 10.46
CA GLN A 195 -1.64 -15.93 9.67
C GLN A 195 -2.07 -14.48 9.57
N SER A 196 -1.25 -13.57 10.05
CA SER A 196 -1.42 -12.14 9.86
C SER A 196 -0.33 -11.63 8.92
N ASN A 197 -0.74 -10.99 7.85
CA ASN A 197 0.17 -10.32 6.94
C ASN A 197 0.24 -8.85 7.36
N THR A 198 1.41 -8.41 7.78
CA THR A 198 1.70 -7.00 7.98
C THR A 198 2.43 -6.50 6.74
N ASP A 199 1.87 -5.51 6.10
CA ASP A 199 2.41 -4.93 4.87
C ASP A 199 2.84 -3.47 5.04
N ILE A 200 2.46 -2.84 6.15
CA ILE A 200 2.85 -1.47 6.49
C ILE A 200 3.27 -1.37 7.95
N LYS A 201 4.45 -0.80 8.17
CA LYS A 201 4.90 -0.31 9.47
C LYS A 201 4.73 1.20 9.50
N LEU A 202 4.16 1.73 10.58
CA LEU A 202 3.86 3.14 10.79
C LEU A 202 4.66 3.64 11.98
N TYR A 203 5.47 4.67 11.78
CA TYR A 203 6.07 5.43 12.87
C TYR A 203 5.29 6.72 13.08
N TRP A 204 4.70 6.89 14.27
CA TRP A 204 3.80 8.00 14.57
C TRP A 204 4.56 9.19 15.15
N LYS A 205 4.49 10.36 14.51
CA LYS A 205 5.30 11.53 14.87
C LYS A 205 4.60 12.54 15.76
N LEU A 206 3.29 12.65 15.67
CA LEU A 206 2.49 13.62 16.40
C LEU A 206 1.50 12.93 17.35
N PRO A 207 1.12 13.55 18.48
CA PRO A 207 0.06 12.98 19.32
C PRO A 207 -1.27 12.98 18.57
N ARG A 208 -2.13 12.01 18.89
CA ARG A 208 -3.49 11.98 18.36
C ARG A 208 -4.31 13.08 19.00
N GLU A 209 -4.57 14.13 18.27
CA GLU A 209 -5.44 15.24 18.65
C GLU A 209 -6.41 15.60 17.53
N ASP A 210 -7.09 14.61 16.99
CA ASP A 210 -8.01 14.64 15.84
C ASP A 210 -8.09 15.99 15.08
N ASN A 211 -8.68 17.03 15.68
CA ASN A 211 -8.84 18.33 15.03
C ASN A 211 -7.56 19.16 15.01
N TYR A 212 -6.78 19.17 16.10
CA TYR A 212 -5.52 19.95 16.19
C TYR A 212 -4.46 19.39 15.26
N THR A 213 -4.34 18.07 15.17
CA THR A 213 -3.40 17.42 14.25
C THR A 213 -3.81 17.64 12.78
N LEU A 214 -5.11 17.57 12.47
CA LEU A 214 -5.57 17.55 11.07
C LEU A 214 -5.85 18.93 10.47
N ASN A 215 -6.49 19.82 11.22
CA ASN A 215 -6.96 21.11 10.68
C ASN A 215 -5.85 21.95 10.02
N PRO A 216 -4.61 22.03 10.56
CA PRO A 216 -3.57 22.86 9.96
C PRO A 216 -3.24 22.47 8.53
N PHE A 217 -3.29 21.20 8.18
CA PHE A 217 -2.89 20.72 6.84
C PHE A 217 -4.06 20.44 5.90
N LEU A 218 -5.30 20.31 6.37
CA LEU A 218 -6.44 20.05 5.48
C LEU A 218 -6.66 21.19 4.47
N LYS A 219 -6.37 22.43 4.85
CA LYS A 219 -6.39 23.56 3.92
C LYS A 219 -5.34 23.41 2.82
N ARG A 220 -4.11 23.00 3.19
CA ARG A 220 -3.02 22.73 2.23
C ARG A 220 -3.37 21.56 1.32
N THR A 221 -3.93 20.49 1.88
CA THR A 221 -4.40 19.32 1.10
C THR A 221 -5.43 19.71 0.05
N LYS A 222 -6.41 20.57 0.40
CA LYS A 222 -7.41 21.09 -0.54
C LYS A 222 -6.75 21.87 -1.67
N ALA A 223 -5.80 22.77 -1.34
CA ALA A 223 -5.05 23.54 -2.32
C ALA A 223 -4.22 22.63 -3.25
N HIS A 224 -3.54 21.62 -2.69
CA HIS A 224 -2.76 20.65 -3.45
C HIS A 224 -3.63 19.83 -4.41
N ASN A 225 -4.78 19.33 -3.94
CA ASN A 225 -5.72 18.58 -4.78
C ASN A 225 -6.25 19.45 -5.93
N LYS A 226 -6.56 20.71 -5.65
CA LYS A 226 -6.98 21.68 -6.70
C LYS A 226 -5.87 21.92 -7.72
N LEU A 227 -4.62 22.09 -7.26
CA LEU A 227 -3.47 22.26 -8.15
C LEU A 227 -3.28 21.02 -9.05
N LYS A 228 -3.34 19.83 -8.47
CA LYS A 228 -3.24 18.57 -9.22
C LYS A 228 -4.35 18.45 -10.27
N ALA A 229 -5.58 18.76 -9.90
CA ALA A 229 -6.71 18.75 -10.85
C ALA A 229 -6.51 19.74 -11.99
N ASN A 230 -6.02 20.96 -11.70
CA ASN A 230 -5.76 21.97 -12.73
C ASN A 230 -4.64 21.53 -13.68
N LYS A 231 -3.57 20.89 -13.19
CA LYS A 231 -2.48 20.37 -14.03
C LYS A 231 -2.97 19.29 -14.99
N ILE A 232 -3.77 18.36 -14.50
CA ILE A 232 -4.35 17.30 -15.33
C ILE A 232 -5.30 17.88 -16.37
N LYS A 233 -6.19 18.80 -15.96
CA LYS A 233 -7.08 19.48 -16.89
C LYS A 233 -6.31 20.20 -18.01
N PHE A 234 -5.27 20.95 -17.64
CA PHE A 234 -4.45 21.64 -18.64
C PHE A 234 -3.77 20.66 -19.61
N MET A 235 -3.27 19.53 -19.08
CA MET A 235 -2.65 18.50 -19.92
C MET A 235 -3.65 17.85 -20.87
N LEU A 236 -4.88 17.58 -20.42
CA LEU A 236 -5.96 17.10 -21.27
C LEU A 236 -6.34 18.14 -22.36
N ASP A 237 -6.50 19.41 -21.98
CA ASP A 237 -6.78 20.49 -22.91
C ASP A 237 -5.64 20.65 -23.94
N TYR A 238 -4.38 20.46 -23.52
CA TYR A 238 -3.25 20.42 -24.42
C TYR A 238 -3.29 19.24 -25.40
N ALA A 239 -3.58 18.05 -24.89
CA ALA A 239 -3.57 16.82 -25.66
C ALA A 239 -4.66 16.81 -26.76
N PHE A 240 -5.88 17.21 -26.41
CA PHE A 240 -7.07 17.07 -27.27
C PHE A 240 -7.44 18.30 -28.07
N GLU A 241 -6.86 19.47 -27.79
CA GLU A 241 -7.16 20.68 -28.59
C GLU A 241 -6.36 20.71 -29.89
N GLU A 242 -7.03 20.57 -31.03
CA GLU A 242 -6.39 20.42 -32.34
C GLU A 242 -6.00 21.75 -33.01
N PHE A 243 -6.75 22.83 -32.73
CA PHE A 243 -6.69 24.05 -33.50
C PHE A 243 -5.69 25.11 -33.02
N LYS A 244 -4.97 24.89 -31.92
CA LYS A 244 -3.99 25.83 -31.39
C LYS A 244 -2.57 25.33 -31.52
N CYS A 245 -1.65 26.26 -31.77
CA CYS A 245 -0.23 25.94 -31.81
C CYS A 245 0.25 25.37 -30.49
N LYS A 246 0.67 24.11 -30.50
CA LYS A 246 1.13 23.36 -29.30
C LYS A 246 2.31 24.03 -28.60
N ARG A 247 3.26 24.60 -29.39
CA ARG A 247 4.39 25.34 -28.85
C ARG A 247 3.94 26.59 -28.07
N ASN A 248 3.00 27.35 -28.60
CA ASN A 248 2.48 28.52 -27.89
C ASN A 248 1.78 28.17 -26.60
N LYS A 249 1.07 27.02 -26.52
CA LYS A 249 0.48 26.55 -25.30
C LYS A 249 1.52 26.22 -24.23
N ILE A 250 2.63 25.59 -24.62
CA ILE A 250 3.74 25.28 -23.70
C ILE A 250 4.35 26.60 -23.18
N LEU A 251 4.67 27.54 -24.06
CA LEU A 251 5.24 28.83 -23.66
C LEU A 251 4.33 29.59 -22.70
N LEU A 252 3.05 29.67 -23.00
CA LEU A 252 2.06 30.31 -22.13
C LEU A 252 1.95 29.62 -20.75
N TYR A 253 2.05 28.31 -20.71
CA TYR A 253 2.02 27.55 -19.44
C TYR A 253 3.20 27.91 -18.52
N PHE A 254 4.39 28.09 -19.10
CA PHE A 254 5.59 28.47 -18.35
C PHE A 254 5.76 29.98 -18.19
N GLY A 255 4.76 30.78 -18.61
CA GLY A 255 4.76 32.25 -18.40
C GLY A 255 5.59 33.02 -19.39
N GLU A 256 6.04 32.40 -20.49
CA GLU A 256 6.72 33.11 -21.57
C GLU A 256 5.69 33.86 -22.43
N LYS A 257 5.99 35.12 -22.70
CA LYS A 257 5.20 35.93 -23.64
C LYS A 257 5.61 35.57 -25.08
N LYS A 258 4.63 35.63 -25.99
CA LYS A 258 4.87 35.47 -27.44
C LYS A 258 5.89 36.46 -27.94
#